data_43a0432b797a14b2f7aceef0c4b2f8fc
#
_entry.id   43a0432b797a14b2f7aceef0c4b2f8fc
#
_cell.length_a   1.000
_cell.length_b   1.000
_cell.length_c   1.000
_cell.angle_alpha   90.00
_cell.angle_beta   90.00
_cell.angle_gamma   90.00
#
_symmetry.space_group_name_H-M   'P 1'
#
loop_
_entity.id
_entity.type
_entity.pdbx_description
1 polymer ?
#
loop_
_entity_poly.entity_id
_entity_poly.type
_entity_poly.pdbx_seq_one_letter_code
_entity_poly.pdbx_strand_id
1 'polypeptide(L)'
;MAIPIQTGKIETAKKVVIYGPEGIGKSTLASKFPRPVFIDCEGSTNELDVSRYPAPLAWDEILAFIDDAVENHTCDTLIIDTADWCEQFCTQFTCDKLNVKNIEDIGYGKGYQYLAQNFTELLKRCDVLLANGINVVFTAHAQMRKFEQPDEMGAYDRWEMKLSKKNAPLLKEWADLVLFCNYKTTVITDQKTNSKKATGGTRKMFTTHHPCWDAKNRYGLPEVMDMDFEGIAHLFKGPTVSICPAPEGKEMDWTDGITKKLPKVKTKTSDPFELAMVVNGLTLEQVQAFSEAKGNFTGIDPLEYPKKYKDVLMKLDNIEKIKKFVKENENG
;
A
#
# COMPACT_ATOMS: atom_id res chain seq x y z
N MET A 1 -21.54 12.50 -26.31
CA MET A 1 -20.97 11.13 -26.49
C MET A 1 -21.59 10.22 -25.46
N ALA A 2 -22.05 9.02 -25.86
CA ALA A 2 -22.55 8.04 -24.89
C ALA A 2 -21.34 7.38 -24.19
N ILE A 3 -21.37 7.30 -22.87
CA ILE A 3 -20.37 6.59 -22.06
C ILE A 3 -20.61 5.09 -22.25
N PRO A 4 -19.59 4.29 -22.65
CA PRO A 4 -19.74 2.87 -22.83
C PRO A 4 -20.04 2.18 -21.50
N ILE A 5 -21.06 1.31 -21.50
CA ILE A 5 -21.43 0.51 -20.34
C ILE A 5 -20.77 -0.87 -20.49
N GLN A 6 -19.99 -1.26 -19.49
CA GLN A 6 -19.40 -2.61 -19.41
C GLN A 6 -20.42 -3.57 -18.77
N THR A 7 -20.55 -4.77 -19.33
CA THR A 7 -21.44 -5.83 -18.84
C THR A 7 -20.69 -7.13 -18.64
N GLY A 8 -21.13 -7.95 -17.67
CA GLY A 8 -20.53 -9.25 -17.36
C GLY A 8 -19.47 -9.20 -16.24
N LYS A 9 -18.76 -10.32 -16.04
CA LYS A 9 -17.67 -10.43 -15.09
C LYS A 9 -16.42 -9.82 -15.71
N ILE A 10 -15.74 -8.96 -14.98
CA ILE A 10 -14.46 -8.38 -15.38
C ILE A 10 -13.37 -9.13 -14.60
N GLU A 11 -12.47 -9.79 -15.32
CA GLU A 11 -11.30 -10.40 -14.71
C GLU A 11 -10.27 -9.32 -14.41
N THR A 12 -9.97 -9.16 -13.13
CA THR A 12 -8.98 -8.19 -12.63
C THR A 12 -7.97 -8.89 -11.76
N ALA A 13 -6.82 -8.25 -11.54
CA ALA A 13 -5.90 -8.63 -10.49
C ALA A 13 -6.61 -8.69 -9.12
N LYS A 14 -6.11 -9.48 -8.19
CA LYS A 14 -6.81 -9.88 -6.97
C LYS A 14 -6.34 -9.08 -5.76
N LYS A 15 -7.31 -8.75 -4.89
CA LYS A 15 -7.12 -8.09 -3.59
C LYS A 15 -7.25 -9.14 -2.50
N VAL A 16 -6.14 -9.53 -1.90
CA VAL A 16 -6.12 -10.63 -0.92
C VAL A 16 -5.60 -10.14 0.43
N VAL A 17 -6.23 -10.59 1.49
CA VAL A 17 -5.73 -10.45 2.86
C VAL A 17 -5.62 -11.83 3.49
N ILE A 18 -4.45 -12.13 4.04
CA ILE A 18 -4.15 -13.38 4.76
C ILE A 18 -3.83 -13.00 6.20
N TYR A 19 -4.67 -13.34 7.16
CA TYR A 19 -4.40 -13.02 8.54
C TYR A 19 -4.53 -14.24 9.45
N GLY A 20 -3.83 -14.21 10.56
CA GLY A 20 -3.79 -15.30 11.52
C GLY A 20 -2.74 -15.10 12.60
N PRO A 21 -2.64 -16.03 13.56
CA PRO A 21 -1.65 -15.99 14.61
C PRO A 21 -0.21 -15.90 14.10
N GLU A 22 0.68 -15.45 14.95
CA GLU A 22 2.13 -15.47 14.68
C GLU A 22 2.60 -16.91 14.41
N GLY A 23 3.57 -17.08 13.50
CA GLY A 23 4.15 -18.37 13.17
C GLY A 23 3.24 -19.35 12.42
N ILE A 24 2.01 -18.99 12.04
CA ILE A 24 1.11 -19.88 11.28
C ILE A 24 1.61 -20.18 9.86
N GLY A 25 2.47 -19.31 9.30
CA GLY A 25 3.04 -19.47 7.95
C GLY A 25 2.44 -18.55 6.90
N LYS A 26 1.96 -17.34 7.27
CA LYS A 26 1.38 -16.36 6.35
C LYS A 26 2.35 -15.95 5.24
N SER A 27 3.56 -15.54 5.58
CA SER A 27 4.60 -15.12 4.64
C SER A 27 5.02 -16.27 3.72
N THR A 28 5.11 -17.51 4.26
CA THR A 28 5.37 -18.71 3.47
C THR A 28 4.24 -19.02 2.48
N LEU A 29 2.97 -18.78 2.85
CA LEU A 29 1.86 -18.93 1.91
C LEU A 29 1.91 -17.84 0.84
N ALA A 30 2.17 -16.60 1.25
CA ALA A 30 2.28 -15.46 0.35
C ALA A 30 3.44 -15.60 -0.66
N SER A 31 4.55 -16.24 -0.28
CA SER A 31 5.68 -16.50 -1.17
C SER A 31 5.37 -17.44 -2.35
N LYS A 32 4.26 -18.16 -2.31
CA LYS A 32 3.82 -19.08 -3.37
C LYS A 32 2.96 -18.43 -4.46
N PHE A 33 2.64 -17.16 -4.31
CA PHE A 33 1.89 -16.42 -5.32
C PHE A 33 2.72 -16.19 -6.60
N PRO A 34 2.08 -15.89 -7.75
CA PRO A 34 2.79 -15.66 -9.00
C PRO A 34 3.80 -14.51 -8.88
N ARG A 35 5.07 -14.79 -9.20
CA ARG A 35 6.20 -13.83 -9.22
C ARG A 35 6.13 -12.79 -8.08
N PRO A 36 6.19 -13.26 -6.80
CA PRO A 36 5.94 -12.39 -5.65
C PRO A 36 7.14 -11.49 -5.37
N VAL A 37 6.86 -10.24 -5.01
CA VAL A 37 7.85 -9.31 -4.44
C VAL A 37 7.29 -8.75 -3.13
N PHE A 38 8.12 -8.75 -2.09
CA PHE A 38 7.73 -8.34 -0.75
C PHE A 38 8.14 -6.89 -0.46
N ILE A 39 7.25 -6.16 0.20
CA ILE A 39 7.56 -5.02 1.05
C ILE A 39 7.50 -5.56 2.48
N ASP A 40 8.67 -5.92 3.03
CA ASP A 40 8.79 -6.52 4.35
C ASP A 40 8.86 -5.42 5.43
N CYS A 41 7.72 -5.08 6.00
CA CYS A 41 7.61 -4.07 7.05
C CYS A 41 8.01 -4.59 8.43
N GLU A 42 8.05 -5.91 8.62
CA GLU A 42 8.30 -6.56 9.92
C GLU A 42 9.74 -7.05 10.04
N GLY A 43 10.43 -7.31 8.92
CA GLY A 43 11.74 -7.95 8.88
C GLY A 43 11.69 -9.47 9.03
N SER A 44 10.56 -10.09 8.72
CA SER A 44 10.30 -11.52 8.96
C SER A 44 10.69 -12.42 7.79
N THR A 45 11.04 -11.86 6.62
CA THR A 45 11.28 -12.63 5.40
C THR A 45 12.74 -13.04 5.20
N ASN A 46 13.66 -12.69 6.12
CA ASN A 46 15.10 -12.92 5.95
C ASN A 46 15.48 -14.39 5.71
N GLU A 47 14.72 -15.33 6.30
CA GLU A 47 14.92 -16.77 6.13
C GLU A 47 14.13 -17.37 4.96
N LEU A 48 13.44 -16.54 4.17
CA LEU A 48 12.68 -16.96 2.99
C LEU A 48 13.49 -16.65 1.72
N ASP A 49 13.53 -17.59 0.79
CA ASP A 49 14.07 -17.35 -0.56
C ASP A 49 13.01 -16.64 -1.41
N VAL A 50 12.98 -15.32 -1.32
CA VAL A 50 11.99 -14.45 -1.98
C VAL A 50 12.62 -13.16 -2.46
N SER A 51 12.06 -12.59 -3.52
CA SER A 51 12.36 -11.22 -3.94
C SER A 51 11.69 -10.21 -3.00
N ARG A 52 12.43 -9.18 -2.60
CA ARG A 52 11.93 -8.14 -1.71
C ARG A 52 12.55 -6.79 -2.01
N TYR A 53 11.80 -5.73 -1.75
CA TYR A 53 12.36 -4.39 -1.66
C TYR A 53 13.28 -4.26 -0.44
N PRO A 54 14.18 -3.26 -0.40
CA PRO A 54 14.91 -2.93 0.83
C PRO A 54 13.94 -2.74 2.00
N ALA A 55 14.39 -3.04 3.23
CA ALA A 55 13.58 -2.83 4.42
C ALA A 55 13.17 -1.35 4.52
N PRO A 56 11.87 -1.02 4.57
CA PRO A 56 11.43 0.37 4.63
C PRO A 56 11.81 0.98 5.98
N LEU A 57 12.30 2.22 5.95
CA LEU A 57 12.61 3.01 7.14
C LEU A 57 11.53 4.06 7.42
N ALA A 58 10.69 4.36 6.42
CA ALA A 58 9.65 5.38 6.50
C ALA A 58 8.43 5.02 5.65
N TRP A 59 7.30 5.64 5.97
CA TRP A 59 6.05 5.49 5.23
C TRP A 59 6.17 5.84 3.74
N ASP A 60 6.87 6.94 3.43
CA ASP A 60 7.04 7.41 2.05
C ASP A 60 7.83 6.41 1.19
N GLU A 61 8.74 5.63 1.78
CA GLU A 61 9.45 4.57 1.07
C GLU A 61 8.52 3.41 0.69
N ILE A 62 7.58 3.04 1.58
CA ILE A 62 6.55 2.03 1.27
C ILE A 62 5.73 2.49 0.06
N LEU A 63 5.32 3.75 0.04
CA LEU A 63 4.57 4.31 -1.07
C LEU A 63 5.41 4.34 -2.36
N ALA A 64 6.70 4.69 -2.26
CA ALA A 64 7.62 4.69 -3.40
C ALA A 64 7.84 3.28 -3.97
N PHE A 65 7.92 2.24 -3.13
CA PHE A 65 8.03 0.85 -3.60
C PHE A 65 6.78 0.38 -4.36
N ILE A 66 5.60 0.84 -3.93
CA ILE A 66 4.35 0.56 -4.66
C ILE A 66 4.38 1.25 -6.03
N ASP A 67 4.81 2.51 -6.09
CA ASP A 67 4.91 3.27 -7.33
C ASP A 67 5.94 2.62 -8.29
N ASP A 68 7.11 2.20 -7.77
CA ASP A 68 8.12 1.47 -8.55
C ASP A 68 7.58 0.15 -9.11
N ALA A 69 6.80 -0.59 -8.32
CA ALA A 69 6.19 -1.83 -8.78
C ALA A 69 5.23 -1.61 -9.97
N VAL A 70 4.53 -0.47 -10.01
CA VAL A 70 3.70 -0.06 -11.13
C VAL A 70 4.54 0.35 -12.33
N GLU A 71 5.50 1.25 -12.14
CA GLU A 71 6.29 1.85 -13.22
C GLU A 71 7.18 0.84 -13.93
N ASN A 72 7.81 -0.06 -13.18
CA ASN A 72 8.78 -1.02 -13.69
C ASN A 72 8.22 -2.44 -13.84
N HIS A 73 6.96 -2.67 -13.47
CA HIS A 73 6.29 -3.99 -13.50
C HIS A 73 7.15 -5.10 -12.89
N THR A 74 7.67 -4.83 -11.70
CA THR A 74 8.69 -5.66 -11.03
C THR A 74 8.15 -7.03 -10.60
N CYS A 75 6.83 -7.18 -10.44
CA CYS A 75 6.15 -8.37 -9.92
C CYS A 75 4.80 -8.61 -10.60
N ASP A 76 4.25 -9.83 -10.44
CA ASP A 76 2.86 -10.15 -10.75
C ASP A 76 2.01 -10.10 -9.47
N THR A 77 2.65 -10.14 -8.31
CA THR A 77 2.02 -10.01 -6.99
C THR A 77 2.90 -9.19 -6.06
N LEU A 78 2.41 -8.06 -5.59
CA LEU A 78 3.04 -7.29 -4.53
C LEU A 78 2.50 -7.74 -3.18
N ILE A 79 3.40 -8.05 -2.25
CA ILE A 79 3.07 -8.54 -0.90
C ILE A 79 3.50 -7.50 0.12
N ILE A 80 2.58 -7.04 0.96
CA ILE A 80 2.86 -6.16 2.09
C ILE A 80 2.81 -7.01 3.37
N ASP A 81 3.96 -7.25 3.96
CA ASP A 81 4.16 -8.18 5.09
C ASP A 81 4.78 -7.44 6.30
N THR A 82 4.02 -7.06 7.31
CA THR A 82 2.59 -7.24 7.52
C THR A 82 1.85 -5.90 7.56
N ALA A 83 0.53 -5.92 7.36
CA ALA A 83 -0.31 -4.73 7.38
C ALA A 83 -0.27 -4.00 8.74
N ASP A 84 -0.16 -4.72 9.85
CA ASP A 84 -0.09 -4.14 11.18
C ASP A 84 1.25 -3.41 11.42
N TRP A 85 2.37 -3.91 10.90
CA TRP A 85 3.63 -3.19 10.90
C TRP A 85 3.62 -2.01 9.91
N CYS A 86 3.02 -2.19 8.73
CA CYS A 86 2.79 -1.11 7.79
C CYS A 86 1.95 0.03 8.40
N GLU A 87 0.92 -0.30 9.21
CA GLU A 87 0.13 0.68 9.97
C GLU A 87 0.98 1.46 10.99
N GLN A 88 2.01 0.86 11.59
CA GLN A 88 2.92 1.57 12.49
C GLN A 88 3.70 2.66 11.76
N PHE A 89 4.24 2.38 10.57
CA PHE A 89 4.88 3.41 9.72
C PHE A 89 3.89 4.54 9.38
N CYS A 90 2.65 4.18 9.04
CA CYS A 90 1.59 5.15 8.77
C CYS A 90 1.26 6.00 10.00
N THR A 91 1.27 5.40 11.20
CA THR A 91 1.02 6.08 12.48
C THR A 91 2.14 7.07 12.77
N GLN A 92 3.41 6.65 12.64
CA GLN A 92 4.55 7.54 12.85
C GLN A 92 4.51 8.71 11.88
N PHE A 93 4.32 8.45 10.58
CA PHE A 93 4.18 9.49 9.57
C PHE A 93 3.05 10.49 9.91
N THR A 94 1.92 9.97 10.39
CA THR A 94 0.78 10.82 10.76
C THR A 94 1.13 11.70 11.96
N CYS A 95 1.81 11.15 12.96
CA CYS A 95 2.28 11.89 14.13
C CYS A 95 3.29 12.98 13.74
N ASP A 96 4.25 12.65 12.89
CA ASP A 96 5.30 13.59 12.43
C ASP A 96 4.67 14.73 11.63
N LYS A 97 3.75 14.41 10.70
CA LYS A 97 3.05 15.40 9.88
C LYS A 97 2.21 16.37 10.71
N LEU A 98 1.68 15.92 11.84
CA LEU A 98 0.85 16.72 12.74
C LEU A 98 1.64 17.28 13.92
N ASN A 99 2.95 17.03 13.97
CA ASN A 99 3.88 17.45 15.03
C ASN A 99 3.40 17.09 16.45
N VAL A 100 2.98 15.83 16.61
CA VAL A 100 2.55 15.23 17.89
C VAL A 100 3.39 14.02 18.22
N LYS A 101 3.49 13.66 19.50
CA LYS A 101 4.24 12.47 19.93
C LYS A 101 3.44 11.18 19.77
N ASN A 102 2.14 11.25 20.01
CA ASN A 102 1.23 10.13 19.92
C ASN A 102 -0.03 10.51 19.16
N ILE A 103 -0.62 9.53 18.48
CA ILE A 103 -1.86 9.73 17.73
C ILE A 103 -3.03 10.18 18.63
N GLU A 104 -2.99 9.84 19.90
CA GLU A 104 -4.01 10.18 20.90
C GLU A 104 -3.89 11.62 21.42
N ASP A 105 -2.72 12.27 21.24
CA ASP A 105 -2.53 13.68 21.58
C ASP A 105 -3.44 14.59 20.75
N ILE A 106 -3.93 14.08 19.61
CA ILE A 106 -4.92 14.73 18.76
C ILE A 106 -6.32 14.39 19.31
N GLY A 107 -6.84 15.26 20.14
CA GLY A 107 -8.09 15.03 20.87
C GLY A 107 -9.29 14.58 20.01
N TYR A 108 -10.28 13.97 20.68
CA TYR A 108 -11.56 13.53 20.11
C TYR A 108 -11.43 12.49 18.96
N GLY A 109 -10.39 11.66 18.96
CA GLY A 109 -10.20 10.59 17.97
C GLY A 109 -9.88 11.09 16.54
N LYS A 110 -9.61 12.37 16.37
CA LYS A 110 -9.21 12.95 15.06
C LYS A 110 -7.91 12.35 14.54
N GLY A 111 -6.96 12.02 15.41
CA GLY A 111 -5.71 11.36 15.02
C GLY A 111 -5.95 10.08 14.26
N TYR A 112 -6.85 9.24 14.73
CA TYR A 112 -7.23 8.00 14.02
C TYR A 112 -7.98 8.25 12.72
N GLN A 113 -8.61 9.42 12.53
CA GLN A 113 -9.19 9.79 11.23
C GLN A 113 -8.10 10.15 10.22
N TYR A 114 -7.08 10.91 10.63
CA TYR A 114 -5.92 11.21 9.78
C TYR A 114 -5.13 9.94 9.43
N LEU A 115 -4.94 9.04 10.40
CA LEU A 115 -4.34 7.73 10.15
C LEU A 115 -5.12 6.95 9.09
N ALA A 116 -6.45 6.91 9.21
CA ALA A 116 -7.30 6.23 8.25
C ALA A 116 -7.26 6.88 6.84
N GLN A 117 -7.11 8.21 6.75
CA GLN A 117 -6.94 8.90 5.48
C GLN A 117 -5.62 8.53 4.81
N ASN A 118 -4.50 8.53 5.56
CA ASN A 118 -3.20 8.14 5.03
C ASN A 118 -3.17 6.65 4.63
N PHE A 119 -3.81 5.78 5.41
CA PHE A 119 -3.93 4.36 5.07
C PHE A 119 -4.83 4.14 3.84
N THR A 120 -5.87 4.95 3.66
CA THR A 120 -6.71 4.94 2.45
C THR A 120 -5.91 5.34 1.21
N GLU A 121 -4.93 6.25 1.35
CA GLU A 121 -4.03 6.62 0.25
C GLU A 121 -3.16 5.43 -0.19
N LEU A 122 -2.66 4.63 0.76
CA LEU A 122 -1.97 3.37 0.44
C LEU A 122 -2.87 2.44 -0.39
N LEU A 123 -4.12 2.23 0.05
CA LEU A 123 -5.07 1.36 -0.65
C LEU A 123 -5.37 1.86 -2.07
N LYS A 124 -5.47 3.18 -2.28
CA LYS A 124 -5.64 3.77 -3.61
C LYS A 124 -4.43 3.51 -4.51
N ARG A 125 -3.19 3.60 -3.98
CA ARG A 125 -2.00 3.22 -4.75
C ARG A 125 -2.01 1.73 -5.08
N CYS A 126 -2.46 0.89 -4.16
CA CYS A 126 -2.69 -0.53 -4.45
C CYS A 126 -3.76 -0.74 -5.55
N ASP A 127 -4.78 0.12 -5.63
CA ASP A 127 -5.75 0.04 -6.74
C ASP A 127 -5.11 0.37 -8.10
N VAL A 128 -4.06 1.18 -8.15
CA VAL A 128 -3.28 1.41 -9.38
C VAL A 128 -2.50 0.15 -9.79
N LEU A 129 -1.91 -0.59 -8.83
CA LEU A 129 -1.30 -1.91 -9.12
C LEU A 129 -2.29 -2.86 -9.78
N LEU A 130 -3.49 -2.95 -9.21
CA LEU A 130 -4.55 -3.83 -9.74
C LEU A 130 -4.98 -3.44 -11.15
N ALA A 131 -5.09 -2.14 -11.44
CA ALA A 131 -5.37 -1.62 -12.77
C ALA A 131 -4.27 -1.98 -13.79
N ASN A 132 -3.04 -2.17 -13.32
CA ASN A 132 -1.90 -2.62 -14.12
C ASN A 132 -1.71 -4.15 -14.10
N GLY A 133 -2.69 -4.91 -13.59
CA GLY A 133 -2.67 -6.36 -13.60
C GLY A 133 -1.83 -7.01 -12.50
N ILE A 134 -1.35 -6.24 -11.54
CA ILE A 134 -0.53 -6.74 -10.42
C ILE A 134 -1.43 -7.07 -9.23
N ASN A 135 -1.40 -8.30 -8.76
CA ASN A 135 -2.14 -8.71 -7.56
C ASN A 135 -1.55 -8.05 -6.31
N VAL A 136 -2.39 -7.79 -5.32
CA VAL A 136 -1.95 -7.26 -4.04
C VAL A 136 -2.36 -8.19 -2.92
N VAL A 137 -1.39 -8.57 -2.10
CA VAL A 137 -1.58 -9.43 -0.93
C VAL A 137 -1.09 -8.69 0.31
N PHE A 138 -1.97 -8.54 1.29
CA PHE A 138 -1.59 -8.14 2.64
C PHE A 138 -1.55 -9.35 3.53
N THR A 139 -0.48 -9.53 4.28
CA THR A 139 -0.50 -10.39 5.45
C THR A 139 -0.80 -9.55 6.69
N ALA A 140 -1.40 -10.13 7.72
CA ALA A 140 -1.65 -9.43 8.97
C ALA A 140 -1.63 -10.39 10.16
N HIS A 141 -1.26 -9.92 11.33
CA HIS A 141 -1.43 -10.68 12.56
C HIS A 141 -2.88 -10.69 13.01
N ALA A 142 -3.26 -11.75 13.72
CA ALA A 142 -4.54 -11.85 14.38
C ALA A 142 -4.38 -11.54 15.88
N GLN A 143 -5.39 -10.94 16.45
CA GLN A 143 -5.52 -10.77 17.89
C GLN A 143 -6.90 -11.23 18.35
N MET A 144 -6.96 -11.70 19.58
CA MET A 144 -8.24 -12.08 20.20
C MET A 144 -8.82 -10.87 20.92
N ARG A 145 -10.10 -10.58 20.67
CA ARG A 145 -10.85 -9.52 21.33
C ARG A 145 -12.18 -10.06 21.85
N LYS A 146 -12.63 -9.52 22.95
CA LYS A 146 -14.00 -9.76 23.42
C LYS A 146 -14.96 -8.98 22.56
N PHE A 147 -16.00 -9.66 22.11
CA PHE A 147 -17.06 -9.11 21.27
C PHE A 147 -18.42 -9.35 21.94
N GLU A 148 -19.26 -8.33 21.94
CA GLU A 148 -20.63 -8.39 22.43
C GLU A 148 -21.57 -8.08 21.27
N GLN A 149 -22.55 -8.94 21.07
CA GLN A 149 -23.61 -8.70 20.10
C GLN A 149 -24.83 -8.12 20.81
N PRO A 150 -25.51 -7.10 20.22
CA PRO A 150 -26.70 -6.51 20.82
C PRO A 150 -27.85 -7.48 21.03
N ASP A 151 -27.91 -8.55 20.25
CA ASP A 151 -29.02 -9.50 20.19
C ASP A 151 -28.80 -10.74 21.05
N GLU A 152 -27.60 -10.93 21.63
CA GLU A 152 -27.27 -12.10 22.44
C GLU A 152 -26.70 -11.68 23.81
N MET A 153 -27.06 -12.46 24.85
CA MET A 153 -26.55 -12.25 26.20
C MET A 153 -25.16 -12.89 26.33
N GLY A 154 -24.14 -12.07 26.50
CA GLY A 154 -22.79 -12.49 26.83
C GLY A 154 -21.74 -12.06 25.81
N ALA A 155 -20.52 -11.89 26.30
CA ALA A 155 -19.35 -11.61 25.50
C ALA A 155 -18.69 -12.92 25.07
N TYR A 156 -18.18 -12.99 23.86
CA TYR A 156 -17.38 -14.11 23.37
C TYR A 156 -16.06 -13.62 22.76
N ASP A 157 -15.07 -14.50 22.71
CA ASP A 157 -13.78 -14.20 22.15
C ASP A 157 -13.81 -14.35 20.63
N ARG A 158 -13.28 -13.32 19.92
CA ARG A 158 -13.24 -13.26 18.47
C ARG A 158 -11.83 -12.94 17.97
N TRP A 159 -11.43 -13.60 16.89
CA TRP A 159 -10.22 -13.28 16.16
C TRP A 159 -10.47 -12.12 15.21
N GLU A 160 -9.65 -11.10 15.30
CA GLU A 160 -9.66 -9.93 14.43
C GLU A 160 -8.24 -9.63 13.92
N MET A 161 -8.15 -8.92 12.80
CA MET A 161 -6.85 -8.40 12.36
C MET A 161 -6.29 -7.42 13.40
N LYS A 162 -4.99 -7.51 13.65
CA LYS A 162 -4.27 -6.64 14.61
C LYS A 162 -4.00 -5.27 14.00
N LEU A 163 -5.05 -4.58 13.63
CA LEU A 163 -5.06 -3.22 13.11
C LEU A 163 -5.91 -2.32 14.01
N SER A 164 -5.78 -1.01 13.82
CA SER A 164 -6.65 -0.04 14.50
C SER A 164 -8.12 -0.27 14.14
N LYS A 165 -9.02 0.15 15.04
CA LYS A 165 -10.48 0.03 14.82
C LYS A 165 -10.99 0.73 13.55
N LYS A 166 -10.21 1.67 12.99
CA LYS A 166 -10.54 2.37 11.75
C LYS A 166 -10.00 1.66 10.52
N ASN A 167 -8.77 1.16 10.57
CA ASN A 167 -8.11 0.59 9.39
C ASN A 167 -8.45 -0.88 9.13
N ALA A 168 -8.75 -1.66 10.19
CA ALA A 168 -9.17 -3.05 10.01
C ALA A 168 -10.44 -3.19 9.12
N PRO A 169 -11.52 -2.40 9.33
CA PRO A 169 -12.66 -2.39 8.41
C PRO A 169 -12.29 -1.95 7.00
N LEU A 170 -11.48 -0.88 6.83
CA LEU A 170 -11.07 -0.39 5.52
C LEU A 170 -10.37 -1.46 4.69
N LEU A 171 -9.38 -2.15 5.29
CA LEU A 171 -8.65 -3.20 4.60
C LEU A 171 -9.56 -4.40 4.26
N LYS A 172 -10.43 -4.78 5.18
CA LYS A 172 -11.41 -5.87 5.00
C LYS A 172 -12.44 -5.57 3.90
N GLU A 173 -12.94 -4.33 3.87
CA GLU A 173 -13.88 -3.90 2.83
C GLU A 173 -13.22 -3.82 1.46
N TRP A 174 -11.99 -3.30 1.39
CA TRP A 174 -11.21 -3.17 0.18
C TRP A 174 -10.88 -4.54 -0.45
N ALA A 175 -10.54 -5.55 0.35
CA ALA A 175 -10.17 -6.87 -0.14
C ALA A 175 -11.35 -7.63 -0.79
N ASP A 176 -11.07 -8.46 -1.80
CA ASP A 176 -12.03 -9.39 -2.41
C ASP A 176 -11.98 -10.77 -1.77
N LEU A 177 -10.83 -11.14 -1.22
CA LEU A 177 -10.58 -12.38 -0.51
C LEU A 177 -9.91 -12.08 0.83
N VAL A 178 -10.55 -12.46 1.92
CA VAL A 178 -9.99 -12.39 3.29
C VAL A 178 -9.94 -13.80 3.84
N LEU A 179 -8.72 -14.29 4.05
CA LEU A 179 -8.43 -15.64 4.54
C LEU A 179 -8.01 -15.58 6.00
N PHE A 180 -8.78 -16.20 6.87
CA PHE A 180 -8.37 -16.43 8.24
C PHE A 180 -7.60 -17.73 8.34
N CYS A 181 -6.33 -17.68 8.71
CA CYS A 181 -5.47 -18.85 8.86
C CYS A 181 -5.30 -19.19 10.32
N ASN A 182 -5.61 -20.44 10.69
CA ASN A 182 -5.46 -20.91 12.07
C ASN A 182 -5.26 -22.43 12.11
N TYR A 183 -4.90 -22.94 13.28
CA TYR A 183 -4.86 -24.38 13.56
C TYR A 183 -6.27 -24.89 13.81
N LYS A 184 -6.63 -25.99 13.12
CA LYS A 184 -7.86 -26.71 13.48
C LYS A 184 -7.58 -27.58 14.69
N THR A 185 -8.00 -27.14 15.84
CA THR A 185 -7.86 -27.85 17.11
C THR A 185 -9.16 -28.58 17.44
N THR A 186 -9.08 -29.86 17.79
CA THR A 186 -10.22 -30.62 18.32
C THR A 186 -9.98 -30.81 19.81
N VAL A 187 -10.92 -30.35 20.61
CA VAL A 187 -10.88 -30.60 22.05
C VAL A 187 -11.60 -31.89 22.36
N ILE A 188 -10.87 -32.89 22.83
CA ILE A 188 -11.43 -34.17 23.27
C ILE A 188 -11.58 -34.10 24.78
N THR A 189 -12.80 -34.29 25.25
CA THR A 189 -13.09 -34.41 26.67
C THR A 189 -13.01 -35.90 27.05
N ASP A 190 -12.11 -36.26 27.95
CA ASP A 190 -12.05 -37.60 28.53
C ASP A 190 -13.24 -37.78 29.44
N GLN A 191 -14.14 -38.69 29.09
CA GLN A 191 -15.38 -38.94 29.85
C GLN A 191 -15.14 -39.48 31.25
N LYS A 192 -13.94 -40.06 31.54
CA LYS A 192 -13.62 -40.63 32.84
C LYS A 192 -13.01 -39.62 33.82
N THR A 193 -12.23 -38.70 33.30
CA THR A 193 -11.47 -37.73 34.12
C THR A 193 -11.99 -36.31 34.01
N ASN A 194 -12.97 -36.06 33.14
CA ASN A 194 -13.46 -34.74 32.79
C ASN A 194 -12.35 -33.77 32.32
N SER A 195 -11.17 -34.32 32.00
CA SER A 195 -10.03 -33.56 31.50
C SER A 195 -10.19 -33.26 30.00
N LYS A 196 -9.92 -32.00 29.63
CA LYS A 196 -9.95 -31.57 28.22
C LYS A 196 -8.54 -31.63 27.63
N LYS A 197 -8.35 -32.41 26.59
CA LYS A 197 -7.10 -32.45 25.82
C LYS A 197 -7.34 -31.87 24.45
N ALA A 198 -6.55 -30.87 24.08
CA ALA A 198 -6.52 -30.38 22.71
C ALA A 198 -5.70 -31.34 21.85
N THR A 199 -6.31 -31.85 20.79
CA THR A 199 -5.63 -32.64 19.74
C THR A 199 -5.85 -31.98 18.39
N GLY A 200 -4.91 -32.13 17.49
CA GLY A 200 -4.94 -31.51 16.17
C GLY A 200 -3.76 -30.55 16.01
N GLY A 201 -3.76 -29.78 14.97
CA GLY A 201 -2.67 -28.86 14.63
C GLY A 201 -2.50 -28.68 13.14
N THR A 202 -3.44 -29.21 12.35
CA THR A 202 -3.45 -28.96 10.91
C THR A 202 -3.77 -27.50 10.64
N ARG A 203 -2.91 -26.83 9.86
CA ARG A 203 -3.13 -25.45 9.45
C ARG A 203 -4.23 -25.39 8.40
N LYS A 204 -5.23 -24.54 8.63
CA LYS A 204 -6.38 -24.36 7.74
C LYS A 204 -6.55 -22.89 7.38
N MET A 205 -7.13 -22.66 6.21
CA MET A 205 -7.65 -21.36 5.78
C MET A 205 -9.16 -21.40 5.86
N PHE A 206 -9.74 -20.45 6.57
CA PHE A 206 -11.17 -20.21 6.65
C PHE A 206 -11.53 -19.08 5.69
N THR A 207 -12.42 -19.33 4.76
CA THR A 207 -12.79 -18.41 3.69
C THR A 207 -14.14 -17.75 3.93
N THR A 208 -14.93 -18.28 4.86
CA THR A 208 -16.28 -17.84 5.16
C THR A 208 -16.34 -17.22 6.55
N HIS A 209 -17.10 -16.13 6.67
CA HIS A 209 -17.33 -15.44 7.94
C HIS A 209 -17.91 -16.40 8.99
N HIS A 210 -17.46 -16.22 10.22
CA HIS A 210 -17.94 -16.94 11.40
C HIS A 210 -18.02 -15.96 12.59
N PRO A 211 -18.90 -16.14 13.58
CA PRO A 211 -18.91 -15.27 14.75
C PRO A 211 -17.54 -15.06 15.40
N CYS A 212 -16.70 -16.11 15.45
CA CYS A 212 -15.37 -16.06 16.04
C CYS A 212 -14.25 -15.50 15.16
N TRP A 213 -14.48 -15.22 13.87
CA TRP A 213 -13.51 -14.63 12.96
C TRP A 213 -14.17 -13.98 11.75
N ASP A 214 -13.46 -13.02 11.15
CA ASP A 214 -13.83 -12.46 9.85
C ASP A 214 -13.20 -13.26 8.71
N ALA A 215 -13.96 -13.48 7.64
CA ALA A 215 -13.46 -13.95 6.36
C ALA A 215 -14.36 -13.41 5.24
N LYS A 216 -13.83 -13.37 4.01
CA LYS A 216 -14.55 -12.87 2.83
C LYS A 216 -14.12 -13.66 1.61
N ASN A 217 -15.09 -14.10 0.82
CA ASN A 217 -14.85 -14.95 -0.34
C ASN A 217 -15.82 -14.58 -1.47
N ARG A 218 -15.32 -13.88 -2.49
CA ARG A 218 -16.09 -13.53 -3.70
C ARG A 218 -15.94 -14.55 -4.82
N TYR A 219 -15.14 -15.59 -4.62
CA TYR A 219 -14.73 -16.53 -5.66
C TYR A 219 -15.35 -17.92 -5.53
N GLY A 220 -16.22 -18.14 -4.54
CA GLY A 220 -16.90 -19.42 -4.33
C GLY A 220 -15.98 -20.53 -3.82
N LEU A 221 -14.92 -20.20 -3.09
CA LEU A 221 -14.05 -21.18 -2.46
C LEU A 221 -14.82 -21.97 -1.38
N PRO A 222 -14.42 -23.23 -1.07
CA PRO A 222 -14.93 -23.97 0.07
C PRO A 222 -14.72 -23.23 1.39
N GLU A 223 -15.63 -23.40 2.36
CA GLU A 223 -15.60 -22.67 3.65
C GLU A 223 -14.29 -22.87 4.43
N VAL A 224 -13.71 -24.06 4.36
CA VAL A 224 -12.46 -24.43 5.03
C VAL A 224 -11.56 -25.19 4.06
N MET A 225 -10.32 -24.81 3.96
CA MET A 225 -9.32 -25.41 3.08
C MET A 225 -8.02 -25.67 3.84
N ASP A 226 -7.18 -26.54 3.29
CA ASP A 226 -5.80 -26.62 3.75
C ASP A 226 -5.07 -25.32 3.50
N MET A 227 -4.16 -24.95 4.39
CA MET A 227 -3.36 -23.72 4.22
C MET A 227 -2.26 -23.97 3.19
N ASP A 228 -2.67 -24.05 1.94
CA ASP A 228 -1.81 -24.19 0.77
C ASP A 228 -2.30 -23.28 -0.37
N PHE A 229 -1.33 -22.81 -1.18
CA PHE A 229 -1.60 -21.97 -2.35
C PHE A 229 -2.36 -22.72 -3.46
N GLU A 230 -2.10 -24.04 -3.62
CA GLU A 230 -2.74 -24.86 -4.68
C GLU A 230 -4.27 -24.76 -4.66
N GLY A 231 -4.87 -24.69 -3.48
CA GLY A 231 -6.32 -24.53 -3.33
C GLY A 231 -6.88 -23.25 -3.93
N ILE A 232 -6.10 -22.20 -4.03
CA ILE A 232 -6.48 -20.88 -4.55
C ILE A 232 -5.76 -20.52 -5.86
N ALA A 233 -4.80 -21.34 -6.32
CA ALA A 233 -3.95 -21.05 -7.49
C ALA A 233 -4.77 -20.77 -8.76
N HIS A 234 -5.92 -21.39 -8.91
CA HIS A 234 -6.81 -21.22 -10.07
C HIS A 234 -7.34 -19.78 -10.20
N LEU A 235 -7.39 -19.00 -9.12
CA LEU A 235 -7.83 -17.59 -9.13
C LEU A 235 -6.78 -16.67 -9.77
N PHE A 236 -5.52 -17.12 -9.86
CA PHE A 236 -4.36 -16.37 -10.36
C PHE A 236 -3.86 -16.90 -11.71
N LYS A 237 -4.56 -17.90 -12.28
CA LYS A 237 -4.28 -18.45 -13.60
C LYS A 237 -5.14 -17.72 -14.63
N GLY A 238 -4.61 -16.73 -15.29
CA GLY A 238 -5.23 -16.02 -16.39
C GLY A 238 -4.28 -14.98 -16.95
N PRO A 239 -4.42 -14.56 -18.21
CA PRO A 239 -3.76 -13.37 -18.66
C PRO A 239 -4.27 -12.23 -17.77
N THR A 240 -3.40 -11.60 -17.02
CA THR A 240 -3.68 -10.31 -16.41
C THR A 240 -3.93 -9.34 -17.54
N VAL A 241 -5.20 -9.20 -17.90
CA VAL A 241 -5.60 -8.23 -18.91
C VAL A 241 -5.35 -6.87 -18.28
N SER A 242 -4.30 -6.17 -18.72
CA SER A 242 -4.15 -4.76 -18.45
C SER A 242 -5.45 -4.08 -18.87
N ILE A 243 -6.19 -3.50 -17.92
CA ILE A 243 -7.45 -2.81 -18.19
C ILE A 243 -7.20 -1.49 -18.94
N CYS A 244 -5.95 -1.10 -19.10
CA CYS A 244 -5.51 -0.07 -20.03
C CYS A 244 -4.87 -0.75 -21.24
N PRO A 245 -5.60 -0.94 -22.39
CA PRO A 245 -4.91 -1.12 -23.64
C PRO A 245 -4.15 0.17 -23.88
N ALA A 246 -2.83 0.06 -24.01
CA ALA A 246 -2.07 1.15 -24.64
C ALA A 246 -2.74 1.42 -25.99
N PRO A 247 -3.18 2.64 -26.29
CA PRO A 247 -3.80 2.93 -27.57
C PRO A 247 -2.76 2.71 -28.66
N GLU A 248 -2.91 1.63 -29.43
CA GLU A 248 -2.26 1.54 -30.72
C GLU A 248 -2.78 2.69 -31.58
N GLY A 249 -1.93 3.69 -31.74
CA GLY A 249 -1.92 4.60 -32.85
C GLY A 249 -3.20 5.31 -33.25
N LYS A 250 -3.83 6.08 -32.34
CA LYS A 250 -4.54 7.33 -32.64
C LYS A 250 -4.55 8.19 -31.39
N GLU A 251 -3.86 9.31 -31.45
CA GLU A 251 -3.96 10.36 -30.46
C GLU A 251 -5.42 10.83 -30.38
N MET A 252 -6.14 10.41 -29.34
CA MET A 252 -7.40 11.03 -28.98
C MET A 252 -7.08 12.14 -28.00
N ASP A 253 -7.19 13.37 -28.50
CA ASP A 253 -6.94 14.60 -27.76
C ASP A 253 -8.00 14.78 -26.66
N TRP A 254 -7.62 14.52 -25.40
CA TRP A 254 -8.46 14.74 -24.21
C TRP A 254 -8.33 16.16 -23.66
N THR A 255 -7.81 17.12 -24.46
CA THR A 255 -7.47 18.47 -24.00
C THR A 255 -8.46 19.56 -24.39
N ASP A 256 -9.75 19.26 -24.53
CA ASP A 256 -10.76 20.33 -24.52
C ASP A 256 -11.30 20.51 -23.12
N GLY A 257 -10.67 21.39 -22.36
CA GLY A 257 -11.29 22.02 -21.21
C GLY A 257 -10.46 22.32 -19.95
N ILE A 258 -9.38 21.65 -19.69
CA ILE A 258 -8.50 22.00 -18.55
C ILE A 258 -7.09 21.51 -18.85
N THR A 259 -6.15 22.33 -19.37
CA THR A 259 -4.76 22.17 -19.00
C THR A 259 -3.81 23.11 -19.73
N LYS A 260 -2.94 23.72 -18.99
CA LYS A 260 -1.64 24.18 -19.46
C LYS A 260 -0.76 22.93 -19.69
N LYS A 261 -0.18 22.84 -20.90
CA LYS A 261 0.77 21.78 -21.28
C LYS A 261 1.93 21.72 -20.29
N LEU A 262 2.12 20.56 -19.64
CA LEU A 262 3.41 20.22 -19.02
C LEU A 262 4.40 19.85 -20.15
N PRO A 263 5.60 20.39 -20.18
CA PRO A 263 6.59 20.01 -21.18
C PRO A 263 7.04 18.56 -20.96
N LYS A 264 7.12 17.78 -22.06
CA LYS A 264 7.73 16.45 -22.04
C LYS A 264 9.21 16.60 -21.75
N VAL A 265 9.64 16.35 -20.52
CA VAL A 265 11.03 16.37 -20.13
C VAL A 265 11.63 14.98 -20.38
N LYS A 266 12.51 14.86 -21.36
CA LYS A 266 13.40 13.72 -21.50
C LYS A 266 14.55 13.92 -20.51
N THR A 267 14.43 13.45 -19.29
CA THR A 267 15.51 13.52 -18.31
C THR A 267 16.46 12.34 -18.47
N LYS A 268 17.66 12.62 -18.94
CA LYS A 268 18.86 11.75 -18.85
C LYS A 268 19.79 12.30 -17.77
N THR A 269 19.27 12.70 -16.61
CA THR A 269 20.14 13.27 -15.60
C THR A 269 20.03 12.51 -14.29
N SER A 270 21.18 12.30 -13.66
CA SER A 270 21.34 11.65 -12.36
C SER A 270 21.62 12.63 -11.21
N ASP A 271 21.55 13.95 -11.47
CA ASP A 271 21.79 14.95 -10.42
C ASP A 271 20.50 15.17 -9.59
N PRO A 272 20.54 14.90 -8.27
CA PRO A 272 19.37 15.06 -7.39
C PRO A 272 18.82 16.49 -7.35
N PHE A 273 19.67 17.50 -7.55
CA PHE A 273 19.25 18.90 -7.56
C PHE A 273 18.43 19.23 -8.80
N GLU A 274 18.89 18.81 -9.97
CA GLU A 274 18.16 19.00 -11.24
C GLU A 274 16.81 18.26 -11.19
N LEU A 275 16.81 17.03 -10.66
CA LEU A 275 15.57 16.26 -10.50
C LEU A 275 14.58 16.97 -9.58
N ALA A 276 15.05 17.53 -8.46
CA ALA A 276 14.20 18.27 -7.53
C ALA A 276 13.58 19.53 -8.17
N MET A 277 14.33 20.25 -9.02
CA MET A 277 13.81 21.41 -9.72
C MET A 277 12.77 21.04 -10.77
N VAL A 278 13.05 20.01 -11.57
CA VAL A 278 12.14 19.51 -12.62
C VAL A 278 10.81 19.01 -12.03
N VAL A 279 10.87 18.23 -10.94
CA VAL A 279 9.65 17.73 -10.24
C VAL A 279 8.79 18.89 -9.72
N ASN A 280 9.42 20.02 -9.36
CA ASN A 280 8.72 21.21 -8.94
C ASN A 280 8.31 22.15 -10.09
N GLY A 281 8.51 21.73 -11.34
CA GLY A 281 8.13 22.51 -12.54
C GLY A 281 9.02 23.73 -12.78
N LEU A 282 10.28 23.69 -12.33
CA LEU A 282 11.30 24.72 -12.51
C LEU A 282 12.37 24.25 -13.49
N THR A 283 12.83 25.14 -14.38
CA THR A 283 14.01 24.90 -15.21
C THR A 283 15.28 25.41 -14.54
N LEU A 284 16.44 24.85 -14.91
CA LEU A 284 17.71 25.33 -14.39
C LEU A 284 17.97 26.81 -14.74
N GLU A 285 17.51 27.26 -15.91
CA GLU A 285 17.59 28.67 -16.33
C GLU A 285 16.80 29.60 -15.40
N GLN A 286 15.59 29.19 -14.97
CA GLN A 286 14.78 29.92 -14.01
C GLN A 286 15.42 29.97 -12.63
N VAL A 287 16.06 28.90 -12.21
CA VAL A 287 16.83 28.86 -10.94
C VAL A 287 18.06 29.74 -11.02
N GLN A 288 18.76 29.76 -12.16
CA GLN A 288 19.88 30.65 -12.40
C GLN A 288 19.46 32.11 -12.33
N ALA A 289 18.41 32.51 -13.05
CA ALA A 289 17.89 33.87 -13.05
C ALA A 289 17.48 34.32 -11.63
N PHE A 290 16.86 33.46 -10.83
CA PHE A 290 16.55 33.75 -9.43
C PHE A 290 17.80 33.97 -8.60
N SER A 291 18.83 33.11 -8.75
CA SER A 291 20.08 33.21 -8.00
C SER A 291 20.84 34.48 -8.36
N GLU A 292 20.89 34.84 -9.63
CA GLU A 292 21.50 36.09 -10.13
C GLU A 292 20.78 37.32 -9.61
N ALA A 293 19.46 37.33 -9.62
CA ALA A 293 18.66 38.42 -9.06
C ALA A 293 18.88 38.63 -7.56
N LYS A 294 19.36 37.59 -6.84
CA LYS A 294 19.76 37.66 -5.44
C LYS A 294 21.23 38.00 -5.26
N GLY A 295 21.96 38.27 -6.34
CA GLY A 295 23.39 38.59 -6.31
C GLY A 295 24.29 37.36 -6.07
N ASN A 296 23.82 36.16 -6.32
CA ASN A 296 24.57 34.93 -6.12
C ASN A 296 24.88 34.24 -7.46
N PHE A 297 26.11 33.76 -7.62
CA PHE A 297 26.55 32.86 -8.71
C PHE A 297 26.21 33.33 -10.12
N THR A 298 26.38 34.64 -10.42
CA THR A 298 26.09 35.22 -11.74
C THR A 298 26.89 34.51 -12.85
N GLY A 299 26.21 34.01 -13.88
CA GLY A 299 26.86 33.34 -15.03
C GLY A 299 27.35 31.92 -14.74
N ILE A 300 27.04 31.34 -13.61
CA ILE A 300 27.41 29.97 -13.23
C ILE A 300 26.21 29.03 -13.42
N ASP A 301 26.44 27.87 -14.05
CA ASP A 301 25.43 26.83 -14.20
C ASP A 301 24.94 26.36 -12.81
N PRO A 302 23.63 26.28 -12.57
CA PRO A 302 23.08 25.78 -11.28
C PRO A 302 23.58 24.40 -10.89
N LEU A 303 23.97 23.55 -11.84
CA LEU A 303 24.57 22.24 -11.58
C LEU A 303 25.98 22.35 -10.96
N GLU A 304 26.67 23.48 -11.14
CA GLU A 304 27.97 23.75 -10.57
C GLU A 304 27.92 24.47 -9.21
N TYR A 305 26.71 24.81 -8.72
CA TYR A 305 26.57 25.47 -7.43
C TYR A 305 27.10 24.60 -6.27
N PRO A 306 27.71 25.22 -5.23
CA PRO A 306 28.13 24.48 -4.06
C PRO A 306 26.99 23.69 -3.42
N LYS A 307 27.29 22.44 -2.97
CA LYS A 307 26.29 21.53 -2.39
C LYS A 307 25.41 22.20 -1.31
N LYS A 308 26.02 22.98 -0.40
CA LYS A 308 25.28 23.70 0.64
C LYS A 308 24.23 24.68 0.07
N TYR A 309 24.52 25.31 -1.07
CA TYR A 309 23.59 26.24 -1.71
C TYR A 309 22.47 25.48 -2.46
N LYS A 310 22.81 24.40 -3.15
CA LYS A 310 21.81 23.48 -3.72
C LYS A 310 20.84 22.96 -2.66
N ASP A 311 21.34 22.52 -1.50
CA ASP A 311 20.53 22.04 -0.38
C ASP A 311 19.58 23.14 0.16
N VAL A 312 20.02 24.41 0.13
CA VAL A 312 19.17 25.55 0.52
C VAL A 312 18.07 25.81 -0.52
N LEU A 313 18.40 25.74 -1.82
CA LEU A 313 17.42 25.94 -2.90
C LEU A 313 16.37 24.85 -2.95
N MET A 314 16.72 23.61 -2.59
CA MET A 314 15.79 22.47 -2.54
C MET A 314 14.76 22.52 -1.40
N LYS A 315 14.90 23.44 -0.44
CA LYS A 315 13.89 23.60 0.62
C LYS A 315 12.58 24.16 0.06
N LEU A 316 11.44 23.62 0.48
CA LEU A 316 10.11 23.99 -0.01
C LEU A 316 9.86 25.51 -0.01
N ASP A 317 10.23 26.21 1.07
CA ASP A 317 10.07 27.67 1.19
C ASP A 317 10.83 28.45 0.10
N ASN A 318 11.98 27.94 -0.34
CA ASN A 318 12.79 28.58 -1.37
C ASN A 318 12.30 28.20 -2.77
N ILE A 319 11.83 26.97 -2.96
CA ILE A 319 11.16 26.56 -4.20
C ILE A 319 9.93 27.46 -4.45
N GLU A 320 9.12 27.73 -3.43
CA GLU A 320 7.98 28.65 -3.57
C GLU A 320 8.41 30.09 -3.92
N LYS A 321 9.52 30.57 -3.32
CA LYS A 321 10.08 31.88 -3.68
C LYS A 321 10.57 31.94 -5.12
N ILE A 322 11.20 30.86 -5.62
CA ILE A 322 11.61 30.77 -7.02
C ILE A 322 10.38 30.77 -7.94
N LYS A 323 9.36 29.99 -7.63
CA LYS A 323 8.11 29.95 -8.40
C LYS A 323 7.42 31.32 -8.44
N LYS A 324 7.43 32.04 -7.32
CA LYS A 324 6.87 33.40 -7.25
C LYS A 324 7.65 34.37 -8.12
N PHE A 325 8.99 34.35 -8.03
CA PHE A 325 9.89 35.15 -8.86
C PHE A 325 9.68 34.91 -10.36
N VAL A 326 9.57 33.65 -10.77
CA VAL A 326 9.30 33.26 -12.15
C VAL A 326 7.99 33.85 -12.66
N LYS A 327 6.90 33.72 -11.86
CA LYS A 327 5.59 34.28 -12.21
C LYS A 327 5.58 35.80 -12.35
N GLU A 328 6.35 36.48 -11.51
CA GLU A 328 6.47 37.94 -11.54
C GLU A 328 7.23 38.43 -12.77
N ASN A 329 8.18 37.62 -13.31
CA ASN A 329 9.00 38.00 -14.47
C ASN A 329 8.51 37.42 -15.81
N GLU A 330 7.56 36.48 -15.83
CA GLU A 330 6.90 36.01 -17.06
C GLU A 330 5.75 36.92 -17.52
N ASN A 331 5.28 37.84 -16.67
CA ASN A 331 4.19 38.79 -16.96
C ASN A 331 4.67 40.24 -17.18
N GLY A 332 5.95 40.50 -17.31
CA GLY A 332 6.60 41.75 -17.69
C GLY A 332 7.31 41.61 -19.06
#